data_19447c7ea1a1dc8abbaf20798a47d748
#
_entry.id   19447c7ea1a1dc8abbaf20798a47d748
#
_cell.length_a   1.000
_cell.length_b   1.000
_cell.length_c   1.000
_cell.angle_alpha   90.00
_cell.angle_beta   90.00
_cell.angle_gamma   90.00
#
_symmetry.space_group_name_H-M   'P 1'
#
loop_
_entity.id
_entity.type
_entity.pdbx_description
1 polymer ?
#
loop_
_entity_poly.entity_id
_entity_poly.type
_entity_poly.pdbx_seq_one_letter_code
_entity_poly.pdbx_strand_id
1 'polypeptide(L)'
;VTLLESVSVEDNLYAVSFTQDLDVQITDEFAPFLHPNYYVNFTADSKCVKKGESLAGKDCYSDLDVVTQIYNFVIKNISYDKKKAENVPYGYTPDPDETLDTGKGICFDYAALMSAMLRSQRIPTKLEVGYSGDVYHAWISCYVDEIGWVDNIIEFDGKNWSIMDPTLAANNSASDVKKYVGNGKNYVTKYTY
;
A
#
# COMPACT_ATOMS: atom_id res chain seq x y z
N VAL A 1 13.56 -20.18 -0.20
CA VAL A 1 14.63 -19.22 0.15
C VAL A 1 15.76 -19.38 -0.85
N THR A 2 16.22 -18.25 -1.40
CA THR A 2 17.37 -18.23 -2.31
C THR A 2 18.45 -17.31 -1.74
N LEU A 3 19.65 -17.83 -1.61
CA LEU A 3 20.83 -17.05 -1.22
C LEU A 3 21.60 -16.67 -2.47
N LEU A 4 21.82 -15.36 -2.62
CA LEU A 4 22.57 -14.80 -3.73
C LEU A 4 23.94 -14.33 -3.24
N GLU A 5 24.97 -14.65 -4.02
CA GLU A 5 26.33 -14.16 -3.81
C GLU A 5 26.64 -13.07 -4.82
N SER A 6 27.16 -11.92 -4.37
CA SER A 6 27.57 -10.85 -5.27
C SER A 6 28.82 -11.26 -6.04
N VAL A 7 28.74 -11.27 -7.36
CA VAL A 7 29.88 -11.54 -8.27
C VAL A 7 30.49 -10.24 -8.80
N SER A 8 29.71 -9.16 -8.89
CA SER A 8 30.19 -7.82 -9.21
C SER A 8 29.29 -6.79 -8.54
N VAL A 9 29.86 -5.99 -7.67
CA VAL A 9 29.14 -4.90 -7.01
C VAL A 9 28.87 -3.75 -8.00
N GLU A 10 29.81 -3.47 -8.90
CA GLU A 10 29.70 -2.39 -9.88
C GLU A 10 28.59 -2.64 -10.91
N ASP A 11 28.41 -3.91 -11.32
CA ASP A 11 27.43 -4.32 -12.33
C ASP A 11 26.13 -4.84 -11.72
N ASN A 12 25.98 -4.87 -10.39
CA ASN A 12 24.85 -5.49 -9.67
C ASN A 12 24.60 -6.95 -10.09
N LEU A 13 25.68 -7.70 -10.33
CA LEU A 13 25.59 -9.10 -10.72
C LEU A 13 25.62 -10.02 -9.51
N TYR A 14 24.69 -10.96 -9.47
CA TYR A 14 24.56 -11.96 -8.42
C TYR A 14 24.47 -13.35 -9.03
N ALA A 15 25.13 -14.31 -8.40
CA ALA A 15 24.97 -15.72 -8.68
C ALA A 15 24.12 -16.38 -7.58
N VAL A 16 23.32 -17.37 -7.95
CA VAL A 16 22.61 -18.19 -6.97
C VAL A 16 23.62 -19.11 -6.30
N SER A 17 23.87 -18.91 -5.01
CA SER A 17 24.75 -19.73 -4.19
C SER A 17 24.04 -20.95 -3.60
N PHE A 18 22.78 -20.76 -3.23
CA PHE A 18 21.98 -21.80 -2.58
C PHE A 18 20.49 -21.52 -2.77
N THR A 19 19.70 -22.57 -2.94
CA THR A 19 18.23 -22.52 -2.93
C THR A 19 17.67 -23.65 -2.09
N GLN A 20 16.71 -23.33 -1.22
CA GLN A 20 15.98 -24.29 -0.40
C GLN A 20 14.49 -23.97 -0.45
N ASP A 21 13.70 -24.95 -0.84
CA ASP A 21 12.25 -24.89 -0.71
C ASP A 21 11.84 -25.17 0.74
N LEU A 22 10.88 -24.39 1.23
CA LEU A 22 10.33 -24.52 2.56
C LEU A 22 8.81 -24.70 2.46
N ASP A 23 8.30 -25.72 3.12
CA ASP A 23 6.86 -25.86 3.32
C ASP A 23 6.41 -24.91 4.43
N VAL A 24 5.58 -23.95 4.06
CA VAL A 24 5.06 -22.94 4.98
C VAL A 24 3.55 -23.12 5.15
N GLN A 25 3.11 -23.25 6.39
CA GLN A 25 1.68 -23.18 6.74
C GLN A 25 1.34 -21.79 7.25
N ILE A 26 0.48 -21.10 6.51
CA ILE A 26 -0.06 -19.81 6.95
C ILE A 26 -1.19 -20.09 7.92
N THR A 27 -1.00 -19.75 9.20
CA THR A 27 -1.99 -19.93 10.26
C THR A 27 -2.89 -18.73 10.48
N ASP A 28 -2.44 -17.56 10.04
CA ASP A 28 -3.19 -16.31 10.07
C ASP A 28 -2.92 -15.56 8.75
N GLU A 29 -3.93 -15.48 7.90
CA GLU A 29 -3.83 -14.85 6.58
C GLU A 29 -3.65 -13.33 6.66
N PHE A 30 -4.02 -12.70 7.77
CA PHE A 30 -3.90 -11.25 7.96
C PHE A 30 -2.57 -10.82 8.55
N ALA A 31 -1.89 -11.70 9.29
CA ALA A 31 -0.65 -11.35 9.98
C ALA A 31 0.41 -10.68 9.08
N PRO A 32 0.68 -11.13 7.84
CA PRO A 32 1.63 -10.48 6.95
C PRO A 32 1.26 -9.03 6.61
N PHE A 33 -0.04 -8.70 6.69
CA PHE A 33 -0.62 -7.41 6.29
C PHE A 33 -1.00 -6.52 7.47
N LEU A 34 -0.63 -6.91 8.69
CA LEU A 34 -0.82 -6.16 9.95
C LEU A 34 0.50 -5.67 10.54
N HIS A 35 1.62 -6.21 10.07
CA HIS A 35 2.95 -5.92 10.62
C HIS A 35 3.80 -5.11 9.63
N PRO A 36 4.80 -4.36 10.14
CA PRO A 36 5.77 -3.71 9.29
C PRO A 36 6.60 -4.74 8.50
N ASN A 37 7.05 -4.33 7.33
CA ASN A 37 7.99 -5.08 6.51
C ASN A 37 8.97 -4.11 5.83
N TYR A 38 9.80 -4.62 4.91
CA TYR A 38 10.83 -3.82 4.26
C TYR A 38 10.28 -2.61 3.48
N TYR A 39 9.10 -2.74 2.85
CA TYR A 39 8.48 -1.69 2.04
C TYR A 39 7.40 -0.89 2.78
N VAL A 40 6.88 -1.44 3.86
CA VAL A 40 5.92 -0.76 4.74
C VAL A 40 6.56 -0.70 6.11
N ASN A 41 7.57 0.15 6.26
CA ASN A 41 8.37 0.22 7.47
C ASN A 41 7.79 1.26 8.44
N PHE A 42 7.47 0.83 9.65
CA PHE A 42 7.00 1.70 10.73
C PHE A 42 7.26 1.07 12.10
N THR A 43 7.29 1.90 13.11
CA THR A 43 7.35 1.53 14.54
C THR A 43 6.26 2.28 15.30
N ALA A 44 6.04 1.94 16.55
CA ALA A 44 5.08 2.66 17.38
C ALA A 44 5.42 4.17 17.55
N ASP A 45 6.69 4.54 17.37
CA ASP A 45 7.13 5.93 17.47
C ASP A 45 7.06 6.71 16.16
N SER A 46 6.80 6.04 15.03
CA SER A 46 6.71 6.67 13.71
C SER A 46 5.64 7.76 13.65
N LYS A 47 5.93 8.83 12.92
CA LYS A 47 5.02 9.96 12.74
C LYS A 47 3.75 9.55 12.00
N CYS A 48 3.88 8.69 10.99
CA CYS A 48 2.76 8.14 10.24
C CYS A 48 1.81 7.34 11.15
N VAL A 49 2.33 6.59 12.13
CA VAL A 49 1.51 5.87 13.12
C VAL A 49 0.73 6.85 13.99
N LYS A 50 1.40 7.83 14.59
CA LYS A 50 0.74 8.86 15.41
C LYS A 50 -0.31 9.66 14.63
N LYS A 51 -0.05 9.91 13.34
CA LYS A 51 -1.02 10.55 12.47
C LYS A 51 -2.22 9.64 12.19
N GLY A 52 -1.99 8.36 11.91
CA GLY A 52 -3.04 7.35 11.74
C GLY A 52 -3.96 7.28 12.97
N GLU A 53 -3.38 7.17 14.16
CA GLU A 53 -4.11 7.18 15.45
C GLU A 53 -4.96 8.45 15.61
N SER A 54 -4.39 9.62 15.30
CA SER A 54 -5.12 10.90 15.37
C SER A 54 -6.30 10.97 14.41
N LEU A 55 -6.22 10.31 13.26
CA LEU A 55 -7.31 10.27 12.27
C LEU A 55 -8.37 9.23 12.67
N ALA A 56 -7.97 8.08 13.13
CA ALA A 56 -8.86 7.00 13.58
C ALA A 56 -9.63 7.34 14.86
N GLY A 57 -9.08 8.21 15.71
CA GLY A 57 -9.73 8.64 16.95
C GLY A 57 -10.83 9.70 16.79
N LYS A 58 -11.10 10.18 15.57
CA LYS A 58 -12.07 11.24 15.31
C LYS A 58 -13.31 10.68 14.58
N ASP A 59 -14.36 10.43 15.33
CA ASP A 59 -15.68 10.07 14.76
C ASP A 59 -15.66 8.83 13.86
N CYS A 60 -14.71 7.90 14.08
CA CYS A 60 -14.64 6.62 13.39
C CYS A 60 -15.35 5.56 14.22
N TYR A 61 -16.37 4.94 13.65
CA TYR A 61 -17.19 3.90 14.29
C TYR A 61 -17.03 2.54 13.60
N SER A 62 -16.29 2.51 12.49
CA SER A 62 -16.03 1.31 11.67
C SER A 62 -14.65 1.39 11.03
N ASP A 63 -14.13 0.26 10.55
CA ASP A 63 -12.89 0.20 9.77
C ASP A 63 -12.99 1.07 8.51
N LEU A 64 -14.16 1.09 7.88
CA LEU A 64 -14.42 1.90 6.69
C LEU A 64 -14.28 3.40 6.98
N ASP A 65 -14.70 3.87 8.16
CA ASP A 65 -14.51 5.26 8.57
C ASP A 65 -13.02 5.58 8.70
N VAL A 66 -12.24 4.69 9.32
CA VAL A 66 -10.79 4.84 9.47
C VAL A 66 -10.10 4.87 8.11
N VAL A 67 -10.42 3.93 7.22
CA VAL A 67 -9.89 3.91 5.84
C VAL A 67 -10.21 5.21 5.13
N THR A 68 -11.43 5.70 5.25
CA THR A 68 -11.90 6.96 4.65
C THR A 68 -11.12 8.17 5.16
N GLN A 69 -10.93 8.28 6.46
CA GLN A 69 -10.21 9.41 7.07
C GLN A 69 -8.74 9.42 6.65
N ILE A 70 -8.08 8.26 6.68
CA ILE A 70 -6.68 8.12 6.27
C ILE A 70 -6.54 8.43 4.77
N TYR A 71 -7.39 7.84 3.94
CA TYR A 71 -7.42 8.09 2.51
C TYR A 71 -7.57 9.59 2.19
N ASN A 72 -8.62 10.23 2.72
CA ASN A 72 -8.88 11.65 2.48
C ASN A 72 -7.72 12.54 2.96
N PHE A 73 -7.08 12.18 4.07
CA PHE A 73 -5.89 12.87 4.55
C PHE A 73 -4.75 12.75 3.55
N VAL A 74 -4.44 11.55 3.08
CA VAL A 74 -3.30 11.31 2.18
C VAL A 74 -3.49 12.04 0.85
N ILE A 75 -4.64 11.88 0.19
CA ILE A 75 -4.88 12.54 -1.11
C ILE A 75 -4.91 14.07 -1.03
N LYS A 76 -5.29 14.64 0.13
CA LYS A 76 -5.34 16.09 0.35
C LYS A 76 -3.98 16.69 0.69
N ASN A 77 -3.12 15.95 1.38
CA ASN A 77 -1.90 16.50 1.97
C ASN A 77 -0.62 16.03 1.26
N ILE A 78 -0.66 14.95 0.49
CA ILE A 78 0.47 14.47 -0.28
C ILE A 78 0.28 14.84 -1.75
N SER A 79 1.28 15.45 -2.35
CA SER A 79 1.30 15.80 -3.78
C SER A 79 2.20 14.85 -4.57
N TYR A 80 1.82 14.54 -5.81
CA TYR A 80 2.59 13.61 -6.63
C TYR A 80 3.92 14.23 -7.10
N ASP A 81 5.02 13.55 -6.82
CA ASP A 81 6.37 14.00 -7.20
C ASP A 81 6.76 13.46 -8.58
N LYS A 82 6.44 14.26 -9.63
CA LYS A 82 6.77 13.91 -11.02
C LYS A 82 8.27 13.77 -11.26
N LYS A 83 9.09 14.62 -10.59
CA LYS A 83 10.54 14.58 -10.76
C LYS A 83 11.14 13.30 -10.21
N LYS A 84 10.65 12.86 -9.03
CA LYS A 84 11.03 11.59 -8.42
C LYS A 84 10.56 10.43 -9.31
N ALA A 85 9.34 10.47 -9.83
CA ALA A 85 8.79 9.41 -10.68
C ALA A 85 9.59 9.18 -11.98
N GLU A 86 10.17 10.25 -12.56
CA GLU A 86 11.02 10.17 -13.76
C GLU A 86 12.42 9.58 -13.47
N ASN A 87 12.88 9.59 -12.22
CA ASN A 87 14.24 9.26 -11.84
C ASN A 87 14.30 8.37 -10.59
N VAL A 88 13.41 7.39 -10.47
CA VAL A 88 13.42 6.45 -9.34
C VAL A 88 14.68 5.58 -9.38
N PRO A 89 15.53 5.62 -8.36
CA PRO A 89 16.75 4.81 -8.34
C PRO A 89 16.41 3.32 -8.22
N TYR A 90 17.28 2.48 -8.78
CA TYR A 90 17.13 1.04 -8.57
C TYR A 90 17.23 0.70 -7.08
N GLY A 91 16.34 -0.20 -6.62
CA GLY A 91 16.28 -0.57 -5.21
C GLY A 91 15.65 0.49 -4.30
N TYR A 92 14.92 1.45 -4.88
CA TYR A 92 14.21 2.46 -4.11
C TYR A 92 13.26 1.81 -3.08
N THR A 93 13.35 2.29 -1.85
CA THR A 93 12.48 1.87 -0.73
C THR A 93 11.74 3.10 -0.21
N PRO A 94 10.41 3.08 -0.15
CA PRO A 94 9.64 4.19 0.38
C PRO A 94 9.82 4.34 1.89
N ASP A 95 9.80 5.59 2.35
CA ASP A 95 9.78 5.94 3.78
C ASP A 95 8.46 6.68 4.09
N PRO A 96 7.55 6.04 4.87
CA PRO A 96 6.27 6.64 5.24
C PRO A 96 6.40 7.96 6.01
N ASP A 97 7.37 8.08 6.91
CA ASP A 97 7.57 9.28 7.71
C ASP A 97 8.15 10.43 6.86
N GLU A 98 9.10 10.15 5.95
CA GLU A 98 9.62 11.13 4.99
C GLU A 98 8.51 11.61 4.04
N THR A 99 7.68 10.70 3.54
CA THR A 99 6.53 11.04 2.69
C THR A 99 5.55 11.95 3.40
N LEU A 100 5.26 11.68 4.67
CA LEU A 100 4.41 12.52 5.52
C LEU A 100 5.03 13.90 5.77
N ASP A 101 6.32 13.97 6.08
CA ASP A 101 7.03 15.22 6.40
C ASP A 101 7.17 16.13 5.16
N THR A 102 7.48 15.56 4.01
CA THR A 102 7.69 16.33 2.78
C THR A 102 6.38 16.70 2.07
N GLY A 103 5.30 15.97 2.35
CA GLY A 103 4.04 16.10 1.65
C GLY A 103 4.14 15.77 0.16
N LYS A 104 5.10 14.92 -0.23
CA LYS A 104 5.36 14.52 -1.62
C LYS A 104 5.73 13.07 -1.73
N GLY A 105 5.31 12.42 -2.83
CA GLY A 105 5.66 11.03 -3.10
C GLY A 105 5.23 10.58 -4.49
N ILE A 106 5.71 9.40 -4.88
CA ILE A 106 5.24 8.65 -6.05
C ILE A 106 4.21 7.60 -5.59
N CYS A 107 3.63 6.85 -6.52
CA CYS A 107 2.62 5.82 -6.20
C CYS A 107 3.09 4.87 -5.08
N PHE A 108 4.35 4.48 -5.08
CA PHE A 108 4.91 3.59 -4.07
C PHE A 108 4.98 4.24 -2.68
N ASP A 109 5.30 5.53 -2.60
CA ASP A 109 5.30 6.28 -1.34
C ASP A 109 3.90 6.44 -0.76
N TYR A 110 2.91 6.73 -1.61
CA TYR A 110 1.51 6.79 -1.21
C TYR A 110 1.03 5.45 -0.66
N ALA A 111 1.30 4.37 -1.38
CA ALA A 111 0.91 3.03 -0.98
C ALA A 111 1.56 2.62 0.35
N ALA A 112 2.85 2.92 0.53
CA ALA A 112 3.57 2.62 1.77
C ALA A 112 3.06 3.44 2.96
N LEU A 113 2.83 4.75 2.78
CA LEU A 113 2.30 5.63 3.81
C LEU A 113 0.91 5.18 4.28
N MET A 114 0.00 4.92 3.33
CA MET A 114 -1.34 4.44 3.69
C MET A 114 -1.30 3.07 4.36
N SER A 115 -0.51 2.13 3.84
CA SER A 115 -0.38 0.82 4.45
C SER A 115 0.15 0.91 5.88
N ALA A 116 1.15 1.77 6.13
CA ALA A 116 1.69 1.97 7.48
C ALA A 116 0.63 2.55 8.43
N MET A 117 -0.11 3.57 7.99
CA MET A 117 -1.19 4.15 8.78
C MET A 117 -2.30 3.14 9.07
N LEU A 118 -2.78 2.38 8.08
CA LEU A 118 -3.87 1.42 8.23
C LEU A 118 -3.46 0.21 9.08
N ARG A 119 -2.28 -0.37 8.82
CA ARG A 119 -1.76 -1.49 9.62
C ARG A 119 -1.59 -1.12 11.09
N SER A 120 -1.13 0.11 11.38
CA SER A 120 -1.01 0.60 12.76
C SER A 120 -2.37 0.71 13.48
N GLN A 121 -3.46 0.86 12.73
CA GLN A 121 -4.84 0.82 13.24
C GLN A 121 -5.47 -0.58 13.18
N ARG A 122 -4.67 -1.62 12.95
CA ARG A 122 -5.11 -3.02 12.92
C ARG A 122 -6.00 -3.38 11.72
N ILE A 123 -5.95 -2.59 10.66
CA ILE A 123 -6.64 -2.87 9.40
C ILE A 123 -5.66 -3.60 8.47
N PRO A 124 -5.91 -4.88 8.13
CA PRO A 124 -5.04 -5.64 7.25
C PRO A 124 -4.94 -4.95 5.88
N THR A 125 -3.72 -4.61 5.46
CA THR A 125 -3.49 -3.83 4.24
C THR A 125 -2.35 -4.42 3.43
N LYS A 126 -2.64 -4.81 2.20
CA LYS A 126 -1.65 -5.22 1.19
C LYS A 126 -1.12 -3.98 0.49
N LEU A 127 0.21 -3.89 0.37
CA LEU A 127 0.86 -3.06 -0.62
C LEU A 127 1.12 -3.93 -1.84
N GLU A 128 0.56 -3.55 -2.97
CA GLU A 128 0.64 -4.32 -4.21
C GLU A 128 1.40 -3.54 -5.27
N VAL A 129 2.25 -4.26 -6.01
CA VAL A 129 3.05 -3.69 -7.11
C VAL A 129 2.87 -4.54 -8.35
N GLY A 130 2.69 -3.90 -9.49
CA GLY A 130 2.46 -4.61 -10.74
C GLY A 130 2.19 -3.66 -11.91
N TYR A 131 1.26 -4.02 -12.75
CA TYR A 131 0.89 -3.23 -13.92
C TYR A 131 -0.57 -2.81 -13.86
N SER A 132 -0.82 -1.53 -14.13
CA SER A 132 -2.14 -0.99 -14.46
C SER A 132 -2.11 -0.63 -15.95
N GLY A 133 -2.70 -1.50 -16.80
CA GLY A 133 -2.45 -1.48 -18.24
C GLY A 133 -0.97 -1.72 -18.53
N ASP A 134 -0.33 -0.78 -19.22
CA ASP A 134 1.10 -0.84 -19.57
C ASP A 134 2.01 -0.11 -18.56
N VAL A 135 1.45 0.50 -17.51
CA VAL A 135 2.19 1.31 -16.53
C VAL A 135 2.53 0.48 -15.30
N TYR A 136 3.82 0.42 -14.96
CA TYR A 136 4.27 -0.16 -13.69
C TYR A 136 3.84 0.75 -12.53
N HIS A 137 3.14 0.18 -11.55
CA HIS A 137 2.39 0.94 -10.58
C HIS A 137 2.36 0.26 -9.21
N ALA A 138 2.06 1.03 -8.16
CA ALA A 138 1.81 0.51 -6.81
C ALA A 138 0.46 1.03 -6.30
N TRP A 139 -0.26 0.16 -5.59
CA TRP A 139 -1.56 0.45 -4.99
C TRP A 139 -1.74 -0.32 -3.69
N ILE A 140 -2.86 -0.16 -3.05
CA ILE A 140 -3.20 -0.92 -1.85
C ILE A 140 -4.56 -1.60 -1.96
N SER A 141 -4.69 -2.71 -1.25
CA SER A 141 -5.96 -3.36 -0.91
C SER A 141 -6.05 -3.48 0.60
N CYS A 142 -7.21 -3.22 1.19
CA CYS A 142 -7.40 -3.39 2.62
C CYS A 142 -8.59 -4.30 2.93
N TYR A 143 -8.55 -4.94 4.09
CA TYR A 143 -9.64 -5.75 4.58
C TYR A 143 -10.52 -4.94 5.53
N VAL A 144 -11.81 -4.90 5.25
CA VAL A 144 -12.82 -4.25 6.07
C VAL A 144 -13.81 -5.31 6.53
N ASP A 145 -14.02 -5.45 7.83
CA ASP A 145 -14.75 -6.58 8.41
C ASP A 145 -16.12 -6.86 7.76
N GLU A 146 -16.86 -5.80 7.44
CA GLU A 146 -18.22 -5.93 6.89
C GLU A 146 -18.25 -6.23 5.39
N ILE A 147 -17.11 -6.05 4.67
CA ILE A 147 -17.04 -6.09 3.21
C ILE A 147 -16.09 -7.19 2.72
N GLY A 148 -15.05 -7.51 3.50
CA GLY A 148 -13.91 -8.33 3.09
C GLY A 148 -12.80 -7.50 2.42
N TRP A 149 -11.98 -8.12 1.58
CA TRP A 149 -10.94 -7.42 0.84
C TRP A 149 -11.54 -6.40 -0.13
N VAL A 150 -11.12 -5.16 0.04
CA VAL A 150 -11.42 -4.04 -0.86
C VAL A 150 -10.17 -3.73 -1.64
N ASP A 151 -10.20 -4.02 -2.95
CA ASP A 151 -9.05 -3.91 -3.83
C ASP A 151 -8.95 -2.51 -4.46
N ASN A 152 -7.74 -2.10 -4.82
CA ASN A 152 -7.46 -0.89 -5.60
C ASN A 152 -7.98 0.42 -4.99
N ILE A 153 -7.76 0.61 -3.68
CA ILE A 153 -8.28 1.79 -2.96
C ILE A 153 -7.63 3.10 -3.42
N ILE A 154 -6.36 3.07 -3.84
CA ILE A 154 -5.68 4.22 -4.44
C ILE A 154 -5.16 3.82 -5.81
N GLU A 155 -5.69 4.47 -6.81
CA GLU A 155 -5.18 4.46 -8.16
C GLU A 155 -4.80 5.87 -8.61
N PHE A 156 -3.62 6.01 -9.20
CA PHE A 156 -3.22 7.21 -9.93
C PHE A 156 -2.93 6.84 -11.37
N ASP A 157 -3.77 7.27 -12.30
CA ASP A 157 -3.64 6.96 -13.74
C ASP A 157 -2.58 7.82 -14.46
N GLY A 158 -1.73 8.54 -13.70
CA GLY A 158 -0.75 9.50 -14.22
C GLY A 158 -1.31 10.91 -14.42
N LYS A 159 -2.62 11.11 -14.29
CA LYS A 159 -3.31 12.40 -14.43
C LYS A 159 -4.34 12.64 -13.33
N ASN A 160 -5.08 11.60 -12.95
CA ASN A 160 -6.16 11.69 -11.99
C ASN A 160 -6.03 10.60 -10.94
N TRP A 161 -6.50 10.89 -9.73
CA TRP A 161 -6.72 9.90 -8.70
C TRP A 161 -8.10 9.27 -8.93
N SER A 162 -8.11 7.97 -9.11
CA SER A 162 -9.35 7.19 -9.13
C SER A 162 -9.74 6.87 -7.69
N ILE A 163 -10.91 7.30 -7.30
CA ILE A 163 -11.42 7.22 -5.93
C ILE A 163 -12.45 6.10 -5.87
N MET A 164 -12.26 5.16 -4.96
CA MET A 164 -13.41 4.53 -4.35
C MET A 164 -14.02 5.57 -3.42
N ASP A 165 -15.22 6.08 -3.73
CA ASP A 165 -15.95 6.97 -2.82
C ASP A 165 -16.42 6.14 -1.61
N PRO A 166 -15.82 6.34 -0.44
CA PRO A 166 -16.19 5.57 0.76
C PRO A 166 -17.62 5.87 1.22
N THR A 167 -18.15 7.03 0.84
CA THR A 167 -19.54 7.42 1.09
C THR A 167 -20.51 6.54 0.29
N LEU A 168 -20.11 6.14 -0.93
CA LEU A 168 -20.86 5.16 -1.72
C LEU A 168 -20.77 3.76 -1.11
N ALA A 169 -19.61 3.39 -0.56
CA ALA A 169 -19.43 2.13 0.14
C ALA A 169 -20.27 2.03 1.42
N ALA A 170 -20.34 3.10 2.21
CA ALA A 170 -21.12 3.14 3.46
C ALA A 170 -22.64 3.05 3.26
N ASN A 171 -23.15 3.42 2.08
CA ASN A 171 -24.59 3.45 1.78
C ASN A 171 -25.06 2.34 0.84
N ASN A 172 -24.18 1.43 0.40
CA ASN A 172 -24.49 0.38 -0.57
C ASN A 172 -24.08 -1.00 -0.03
N SER A 173 -24.72 -2.05 -0.58
CA SER A 173 -24.35 -3.42 -0.24
C SER A 173 -22.93 -3.76 -0.73
N ALA A 174 -22.30 -4.78 -0.13
CA ALA A 174 -20.97 -5.26 -0.57
C ALA A 174 -20.89 -5.59 -2.07
N SER A 175 -22.03 -5.96 -2.70
CA SER A 175 -22.14 -6.21 -4.14
C SER A 175 -22.10 -4.91 -4.97
N ASP A 176 -22.58 -3.81 -4.40
CA ASP A 176 -22.62 -2.52 -5.09
C ASP A 176 -21.27 -1.81 -4.96
N VAL A 177 -20.61 -1.94 -3.82
CA VAL A 177 -19.22 -1.48 -3.63
C VAL A 177 -18.28 -2.09 -4.67
N LYS A 178 -18.40 -3.40 -4.94
CA LYS A 178 -17.61 -4.09 -5.99
C LYS A 178 -17.84 -3.58 -7.41
N LYS A 179 -18.91 -2.86 -7.69
CA LYS A 179 -19.16 -2.25 -9.00
C LYS A 179 -18.47 -0.90 -9.18
N TYR A 180 -18.19 -0.22 -8.08
CA TYR A 180 -17.53 1.11 -8.05
C TYR A 180 -16.02 1.04 -7.83
N VAL A 181 -15.52 -0.02 -7.22
CA VAL A 181 -14.12 -0.40 -7.29
C VAL A 181 -13.83 -0.67 -8.76
N GLY A 182 -12.96 0.13 -9.38
CA GLY A 182 -12.65 0.03 -10.80
C GLY A 182 -12.65 -1.42 -11.24
N ASN A 183 -13.12 -1.73 -12.42
CA ASN A 183 -13.48 -3.09 -12.84
C ASN A 183 -12.35 -4.15 -12.75
N GLY A 184 -11.23 -3.83 -12.09
CA GLY A 184 -10.08 -4.70 -11.78
C GLY A 184 -9.40 -5.33 -13.01
N LYS A 185 -9.96 -5.13 -14.21
CA LYS A 185 -9.56 -5.86 -15.41
C LYS A 185 -8.20 -5.46 -15.97
N ASN A 186 -7.68 -4.33 -15.53
CA ASN A 186 -6.42 -3.79 -16.05
C ASN A 186 -5.25 -3.93 -15.07
N TYR A 187 -5.48 -4.53 -13.88
CA TYR A 187 -4.44 -4.71 -12.86
C TYR A 187 -3.85 -6.11 -12.93
N VAL A 188 -2.54 -6.18 -12.99
CA VAL A 188 -1.79 -7.43 -12.90
C VAL A 188 -0.79 -7.30 -11.76
N THR A 189 -1.19 -7.77 -10.57
CA THR A 189 -0.31 -7.82 -9.41
C THR A 189 0.87 -8.74 -9.67
N LYS A 190 2.08 -8.26 -9.43
CA LYS A 190 3.32 -9.02 -9.51
C LYS A 190 3.86 -9.35 -8.12
N TYR A 191 3.72 -8.42 -7.18
CA TYR A 191 4.22 -8.56 -5.82
C TYR A 191 3.18 -8.03 -4.84
N THR A 192 3.05 -8.70 -3.71
CA THR A 192 2.20 -8.34 -2.58
C THR A 192 3.04 -8.35 -1.31
N TYR A 193 2.98 -7.25 -0.58
CA TYR A 193 3.77 -7.02 0.63
C TYR A 193 2.89 -6.67 1.83
#